data_6ae1ec4300558547e25619770f52edc8
#
_entry.id   6ae1ec4300558547e25619770f52edc8
#
_cell.length_a   1.000
_cell.length_b   1.000
_cell.length_c   1.000
_cell.angle_alpha   90.00
_cell.angle_beta   90.00
_cell.angle_gamma   90.00
#
_symmetry.space_group_name_H-M   'P 1'
#
loop_
_entity.id
_entity.type
_entity.pdbx_description
1 polymer ?
#
loop_
_entity_poly.entity_id
_entity_poly.type
_entity_poly.pdbx_seq_one_letter_code
_entity_poly.pdbx_strand_id
1 'polypeptide(L)'
;MPSSTHLSVASAQSRPTDSAFAGAARIDWRPSLWLGRGLPLLGLLAAASLLASDLPGAIAWPCAALASARGFWLWWRQRRTPAQTFVFRQGAMPLVDGAPAHGFVLHWRGPLAFASWRDASGRPCRRAWWPDTLPPALRRELRLAAAAVRDAGGGASMAP
;
A
#
# COMPACT_ATOMS: atom_id res chain seq x y z
N MET A 1 -27.08 -58.74 17.20
CA MET A 1 -27.35 -57.29 17.16
C MET A 1 -26.03 -56.60 16.90
N PRO A 2 -25.61 -56.27 15.64
CA PRO A 2 -24.41 -55.49 15.39
C PRO A 2 -24.77 -53.99 15.24
N SER A 3 -24.17 -53.18 16.06
CA SER A 3 -24.28 -51.72 16.03
C SER A 3 -23.48 -51.14 14.88
N SER A 4 -24.17 -50.52 13.93
CA SER A 4 -23.57 -49.78 12.80
C SER A 4 -23.06 -48.44 13.27
N THR A 5 -21.74 -48.28 13.34
CA THR A 5 -21.10 -47.00 13.58
C THR A 5 -21.02 -46.23 12.25
N HIS A 6 -21.87 -45.22 12.09
CA HIS A 6 -21.79 -44.25 11.00
C HIS A 6 -20.58 -43.37 11.20
N LEU A 7 -19.53 -43.63 10.46
CA LEU A 7 -18.42 -42.66 10.24
C LEU A 7 -18.90 -41.54 9.35
N SER A 8 -19.19 -40.39 9.97
CA SER A 8 -19.49 -39.14 9.30
C SER A 8 -18.18 -38.63 8.70
N VAL A 9 -17.97 -38.87 7.43
CA VAL A 9 -16.85 -38.25 6.65
C VAL A 9 -17.24 -36.79 6.49
N ALA A 10 -16.67 -35.94 7.37
CA ALA A 10 -16.66 -34.49 7.18
C ALA A 10 -15.88 -34.19 5.90
N SER A 11 -16.61 -33.96 4.82
CA SER A 11 -16.06 -33.45 3.57
C SER A 11 -15.47 -32.05 3.87
N ALA A 12 -14.15 -32.02 4.05
CA ALA A 12 -13.39 -30.78 4.04
C ALA A 12 -13.57 -30.14 2.66
N GLN A 13 -14.52 -29.22 2.57
CA GLN A 13 -14.68 -28.31 1.44
C GLN A 13 -13.41 -27.45 1.37
N SER A 14 -12.40 -27.95 0.68
CA SER A 14 -11.24 -27.16 0.28
C SER A 14 -11.76 -25.98 -0.55
N ARG A 15 -11.59 -24.77 -0.02
CA ARG A 15 -11.91 -23.53 -0.73
C ARG A 15 -11.14 -23.53 -2.04
N PRO A 16 -11.80 -23.35 -3.21
CA PRO A 16 -11.14 -23.46 -4.51
C PRO A 16 -10.20 -22.29 -4.82
N THR A 17 -9.91 -21.41 -3.87
CA THR A 17 -9.13 -20.19 -4.06
C THR A 17 -7.61 -20.37 -3.84
N ASP A 18 -7.16 -21.43 -3.17
CA ASP A 18 -5.75 -21.53 -2.77
C ASP A 18 -4.83 -22.14 -3.86
N SER A 19 -5.36 -22.97 -4.75
CA SER A 19 -4.55 -23.61 -5.79
C SER A 19 -4.26 -22.73 -7.02
N ALA A 20 -5.05 -21.67 -7.24
CA ALA A 20 -4.82 -20.75 -8.38
C ALA A 20 -3.68 -19.73 -8.11
N PHE A 21 -3.14 -19.68 -6.88
CA PHE A 21 -2.11 -18.74 -6.45
C PHE A 21 -0.73 -19.37 -6.20
N ALA A 22 -0.54 -20.63 -6.51
CA ALA A 22 0.78 -21.29 -6.46
C ALA A 22 1.74 -20.57 -7.43
N GLY A 23 2.61 -19.70 -6.90
CA GLY A 23 3.55 -18.87 -7.67
C GLY A 23 3.22 -17.39 -7.78
N ALA A 24 2.15 -16.90 -7.13
CA ALA A 24 1.82 -15.49 -7.09
C ALA A 24 2.29 -14.85 -5.77
N ALA A 25 3.13 -13.83 -5.83
CA ALA A 25 3.45 -13.02 -4.65
C ALA A 25 2.27 -12.08 -4.34
N ARG A 26 1.70 -12.22 -3.15
CA ARG A 26 0.64 -11.35 -2.66
C ARG A 26 1.21 -10.42 -1.59
N ILE A 27 1.11 -9.12 -1.83
CA ILE A 27 1.66 -8.10 -0.93
C ILE A 27 0.55 -7.10 -0.61
N ASP A 28 0.19 -7.03 0.67
CA ASP A 28 -0.81 -6.08 1.14
C ASP A 28 -0.15 -4.72 1.43
N TRP A 29 -0.75 -3.66 0.90
CA TRP A 29 -0.42 -2.30 1.26
C TRP A 29 -1.37 -1.81 2.35
N ARG A 30 -0.81 -1.21 3.39
CA ARG A 30 -1.57 -0.56 4.47
C ARG A 30 -1.05 0.86 4.71
N PRO A 31 -1.91 1.78 5.16
CA PRO A 31 -1.45 3.10 5.59
C PRO A 31 -0.44 3.00 6.73
N SER A 32 0.67 3.76 6.63
CA SER A 32 1.71 3.79 7.66
C SER A 32 1.20 4.45 8.94
N LEU A 33 1.45 3.81 10.08
CA LEU A 33 1.16 4.38 11.40
C LEU A 33 2.12 5.53 11.73
N TRP A 34 3.36 5.45 11.27
CA TRP A 34 4.35 6.51 11.49
C TRP A 34 3.95 7.80 10.77
N LEU A 35 3.58 7.68 9.49
CA LEU A 35 3.06 8.83 8.74
C LEU A 35 1.77 9.36 9.37
N GLY A 36 0.88 8.45 9.77
CA GLY A 36 -0.37 8.81 10.42
C GLY A 36 -0.19 9.60 11.71
N ARG A 37 0.80 9.27 12.54
CA ARG A 37 1.11 10.00 13.80
C ARG A 37 1.94 11.26 13.55
N GLY A 38 2.82 11.23 12.56
CA GLY A 38 3.68 12.36 12.21
C GLY A 38 2.92 13.57 11.69
N LEU A 39 1.85 13.37 10.92
CA LEU A 39 1.08 14.45 10.32
C LEU A 39 0.43 15.41 11.34
N PRO A 40 -0.32 14.93 12.36
CA PRO A 40 -0.86 15.82 13.38
C PRO A 40 0.23 16.46 14.26
N LEU A 41 1.30 15.71 14.56
CA LEU A 41 2.43 16.24 15.31
C LEU A 41 3.10 17.41 14.58
N LEU A 42 3.35 17.27 13.29
CA LEU A 42 3.90 18.36 12.46
C LEU A 42 2.95 19.56 12.41
N GLY A 43 1.65 19.33 12.33
CA GLY A 43 0.65 20.39 12.38
C GLY A 43 0.68 21.17 13.69
N LEU A 44 0.80 20.46 14.83
CA LEU A 44 0.91 21.06 16.16
C LEU A 44 2.24 21.80 16.37
N LEU A 45 3.35 21.23 15.91
CA LEU A 45 4.67 21.89 15.98
C LEU A 45 4.68 23.18 15.14
N ALA A 46 4.10 23.14 13.94
CA ALA A 46 3.97 24.34 13.11
C ALA A 46 3.10 25.40 13.78
N ALA A 47 1.98 25.01 14.42
CA ALA A 47 1.14 25.92 15.19
C ALA A 47 1.90 26.54 16.38
N ALA A 48 2.62 25.71 17.14
CA ALA A 48 3.42 26.20 18.27
C ALA A 48 4.52 27.18 17.81
N SER A 49 5.19 26.88 16.70
CA SER A 49 6.21 27.75 16.10
C SER A 49 5.62 29.12 15.69
N LEU A 50 4.41 29.13 15.11
CA LEU A 50 3.72 30.37 14.74
C LEU A 50 3.35 31.20 15.96
N LEU A 51 2.88 30.57 17.04
CA LEU A 51 2.53 31.26 18.30
C LEU A 51 3.75 31.76 19.07
N ALA A 52 4.90 31.10 18.91
CA ALA A 52 6.17 31.50 19.49
C ALA A 52 6.94 32.55 18.67
N SER A 53 6.43 32.93 17.50
CA SER A 53 7.03 33.96 16.65
C SER A 53 6.53 35.37 17.05
N ASP A 54 7.27 36.40 16.64
CA ASP A 54 6.92 37.79 16.88
C ASP A 54 5.76 38.32 15.98
N LEU A 55 4.97 37.40 15.38
CA LEU A 55 3.81 37.78 14.57
C LEU A 55 2.72 38.38 15.41
N PRO A 56 2.02 39.44 14.90
CA PRO A 56 0.81 39.97 15.57
C PRO A 56 -0.20 38.85 15.85
N GLY A 57 -0.73 38.80 17.08
CA GLY A 57 -1.65 37.73 17.49
C GLY A 57 -2.86 37.54 16.56
N ALA A 58 -3.35 38.64 15.95
CA ALA A 58 -4.43 38.59 14.97
C ALA A 58 -4.11 37.70 13.73
N ILE A 59 -2.83 37.53 13.42
CA ILE A 59 -2.37 36.67 12.30
C ILE A 59 -1.90 35.32 12.83
N ALA A 60 -1.17 35.31 13.94
CA ALA A 60 -0.59 34.09 14.51
C ALA A 60 -1.66 33.04 14.86
N TRP A 61 -2.75 33.42 15.50
CA TRP A 61 -3.82 32.53 15.91
C TRP A 61 -4.54 31.85 14.73
N PRO A 62 -5.02 32.55 13.68
CA PRO A 62 -5.67 31.90 12.56
C PRO A 62 -4.69 31.02 11.77
N CYS A 63 -3.43 31.42 11.63
CA CYS A 63 -2.42 30.58 10.96
C CYS A 63 -2.11 29.32 11.76
N ALA A 64 -1.98 29.39 13.07
CA ALA A 64 -1.79 28.22 13.94
C ALA A 64 -2.99 27.27 13.89
N ALA A 65 -4.20 27.80 13.89
CA ALA A 65 -5.42 27.02 13.73
C ALA A 65 -5.47 26.30 12.38
N LEU A 66 -5.12 26.98 11.28
CA LEU A 66 -5.06 26.38 9.95
C LEU A 66 -3.98 25.28 9.86
N ALA A 67 -2.80 25.51 10.44
CA ALA A 67 -1.73 24.51 10.46
C ALA A 67 -2.15 23.24 11.20
N SER A 68 -2.77 23.39 12.38
CA SER A 68 -3.30 22.28 13.18
C SER A 68 -4.42 21.54 12.44
N ALA A 69 -5.39 22.28 11.90
CA ALA A 69 -6.51 21.73 11.14
C ALA A 69 -6.03 20.96 9.90
N ARG A 70 -5.01 21.48 9.20
CA ARG A 70 -4.40 20.83 8.03
C ARG A 70 -3.71 19.52 8.41
N GLY A 71 -2.95 19.51 9.50
CA GLY A 71 -2.29 18.29 10.02
C GLY A 71 -3.31 17.22 10.39
N PHE A 72 -4.37 17.59 11.09
CA PHE A 72 -5.45 16.71 11.49
C PHE A 72 -6.25 16.18 10.29
N TRP A 73 -6.57 17.04 9.31
CA TRP A 73 -7.28 16.66 8.09
C TRP A 73 -6.48 15.65 7.26
N LEU A 74 -5.16 15.85 7.11
CA LEU A 74 -4.27 14.91 6.42
C LEU A 74 -4.23 13.55 7.13
N TRP A 75 -4.12 13.55 8.46
CA TRP A 75 -4.19 12.34 9.25
C TRP A 75 -5.50 11.59 9.06
N TRP A 76 -6.62 12.29 9.11
CA TRP A 76 -7.94 11.70 8.93
C TRP A 76 -8.11 11.11 7.53
N ARG A 77 -7.69 11.84 6.51
CA ARG A 77 -7.65 11.35 5.12
C ARG A 77 -6.80 10.11 4.98
N GLN A 78 -5.61 10.09 5.59
CA GLN A 78 -4.70 8.94 5.61
C GLN A 78 -5.36 7.71 6.25
N ARG A 79 -6.06 7.87 7.37
CA ARG A 79 -6.78 6.78 8.05
C ARG A 79 -7.93 6.20 7.23
N ARG A 80 -8.55 7.01 6.39
CA ARG A 80 -9.65 6.59 5.52
C ARG A 80 -9.20 5.92 4.23
N THR A 81 -7.90 5.91 3.94
CA THR A 81 -7.37 5.23 2.76
C THR A 81 -7.47 3.72 2.97
N PRO A 82 -8.20 2.99 2.12
CA PRO A 82 -8.37 1.54 2.26
C PRO A 82 -7.04 0.82 2.04
N ALA A 83 -6.87 -0.33 2.68
CA ALA A 83 -5.80 -1.25 2.37
C ALA A 83 -5.98 -1.76 0.94
N GLN A 84 -4.89 -2.03 0.24
CA GLN A 84 -4.89 -2.54 -1.13
C GLN A 84 -4.04 -3.79 -1.23
N THR A 85 -4.49 -4.76 -2.01
CA THR A 85 -3.77 -6.01 -2.26
C THR A 85 -3.12 -5.98 -3.62
N PHE A 86 -1.81 -6.17 -3.64
CA PHE A 86 -1.01 -6.32 -4.87
C PHE A 86 -0.74 -7.80 -5.11
N VAL A 87 -1.08 -8.28 -6.29
CA VAL A 87 -0.83 -9.67 -6.72
C VAL A 87 0.10 -9.65 -7.92
N PHE A 88 1.29 -10.21 -7.74
CA PHE A 88 2.30 -10.35 -8.78
C PHE A 88 2.34 -11.79 -9.27
N ARG A 89 2.09 -12.02 -10.55
CA ARG A 89 2.22 -13.33 -11.20
C ARG A 89 3.39 -13.29 -12.18
N GLN A 90 4.15 -14.38 -12.28
CA GLN A 90 5.25 -14.45 -13.24
C GLN A 90 4.70 -14.34 -14.67
N GLY A 91 5.32 -13.46 -15.46
CA GLY A 91 4.95 -13.25 -16.88
C GLY A 91 3.60 -12.57 -17.11
N ALA A 92 2.89 -12.11 -16.05
CA ALA A 92 1.61 -11.45 -16.17
C ALA A 92 1.64 -10.04 -15.59
N MET A 93 0.70 -9.21 -16.04
CA MET A 93 0.50 -7.86 -15.52
C MET A 93 0.12 -7.92 -14.03
N PRO A 94 0.72 -7.07 -13.17
CA PRO A 94 0.33 -6.99 -11.77
C PRO A 94 -1.13 -6.59 -11.61
N LEU A 95 -1.78 -7.17 -10.59
CA LEU A 95 -3.15 -6.81 -10.23
C LEU A 95 -3.14 -6.02 -8.92
N VAL A 96 -3.95 -4.96 -8.85
CA VAL A 96 -4.21 -4.19 -7.64
C VAL A 96 -5.70 -4.28 -7.34
N ASP A 97 -6.05 -4.91 -6.20
CA ASP A 97 -7.43 -5.20 -5.82
C ASP A 97 -8.21 -5.96 -6.92
N GLY A 98 -7.52 -6.83 -7.67
CA GLY A 98 -8.08 -7.61 -8.79
C GLY A 98 -8.14 -6.86 -10.13
N ALA A 99 -7.85 -5.57 -10.18
CA ALA A 99 -7.78 -4.77 -11.41
C ALA A 99 -6.36 -4.72 -12.00
N PRO A 100 -6.18 -4.71 -13.33
CA PRO A 100 -4.87 -4.64 -13.95
C PRO A 100 -4.18 -3.31 -13.67
N ALA A 101 -2.89 -3.36 -13.30
CA ALA A 101 -2.06 -2.20 -13.03
C ALA A 101 -1.14 -1.93 -14.23
N HIS A 102 -1.58 -1.05 -15.13
CA HIS A 102 -0.83 -0.73 -16.35
C HIS A 102 0.40 0.14 -16.04
N GLY A 103 1.54 -0.19 -16.67
CA GLY A 103 2.77 0.58 -16.51
C GLY A 103 3.28 0.60 -15.06
N PHE A 104 3.18 -0.54 -14.37
CA PHE A 104 3.64 -0.66 -12.99
C PHE A 104 5.15 -0.45 -12.90
N VAL A 105 5.56 0.53 -12.09
CA VAL A 105 6.96 0.84 -11.82
C VAL A 105 7.17 0.94 -10.32
N LEU A 106 8.23 0.28 -9.83
CA LEU A 106 8.65 0.31 -8.43
C LEU A 106 10.01 0.97 -8.31
N HIS A 107 10.07 2.04 -7.52
CA HIS A 107 11.30 2.75 -7.18
C HIS A 107 11.60 2.61 -5.70
N TRP A 108 12.87 2.37 -5.40
CA TRP A 108 13.37 2.31 -4.03
C TRP A 108 14.14 3.58 -3.69
N ARG A 109 13.86 4.15 -2.52
CA ARG A 109 14.64 5.24 -1.92
C ARG A 109 14.95 4.86 -0.48
N GLY A 110 16.13 4.29 -0.27
CA GLY A 110 16.51 3.73 1.03
C GLY A 110 15.51 2.67 1.49
N PRO A 111 14.91 2.80 2.69
CA PRO A 111 13.96 1.84 3.23
C PRO A 111 12.53 1.98 2.66
N LEU A 112 12.28 3.01 1.84
CA LEU A 112 10.97 3.31 1.25
C LEU A 112 10.85 2.70 -0.15
N ALA A 113 9.68 2.12 -0.45
CA ALA A 113 9.33 1.66 -1.79
C ALA A 113 8.16 2.49 -2.34
N PHE A 114 8.32 3.02 -3.55
CA PHE A 114 7.32 3.82 -4.24
C PHE A 114 6.82 3.05 -5.46
N ALA A 115 5.55 2.71 -5.49
CA ALA A 115 4.91 2.16 -6.68
C ALA A 115 4.10 3.23 -7.39
N SER A 116 4.16 3.20 -8.71
CA SER A 116 3.31 4.01 -9.59
C SER A 116 2.76 3.13 -10.70
N TRP A 117 1.50 3.31 -11.04
CA TRP A 117 0.81 2.59 -12.11
C TRP A 117 -0.37 3.41 -12.61
N ARG A 118 -1.01 2.96 -13.67
CA ARG A 118 -2.32 3.45 -14.12
C ARG A 118 -3.37 2.41 -13.82
N ASP A 119 -4.50 2.84 -13.28
CA ASP A 119 -5.66 1.97 -13.07
C ASP A 119 -6.35 1.61 -14.40
N ALA A 120 -7.39 0.77 -14.35
CA ALA A 120 -8.16 0.38 -15.53
C ALA A 120 -8.80 1.57 -16.26
N SER A 121 -8.99 2.73 -15.58
CA SER A 121 -9.50 3.97 -16.18
C SER A 121 -8.39 4.87 -16.73
N GLY A 122 -7.12 4.44 -16.69
CA GLY A 122 -5.94 5.20 -17.13
C GLY A 122 -5.47 6.27 -16.14
N ARG A 123 -6.08 6.40 -14.97
CA ARG A 123 -5.70 7.37 -13.95
C ARG A 123 -4.39 6.99 -13.28
N PRO A 124 -3.47 7.95 -13.06
CA PRO A 124 -2.22 7.67 -12.38
C PRO A 124 -2.45 7.41 -10.89
N CYS A 125 -2.03 6.25 -10.42
CA CYS A 125 -2.05 5.83 -9.03
C CYS A 125 -0.63 5.78 -8.48
N ARG A 126 -0.44 6.16 -7.22
CA ARG A 126 0.84 6.08 -6.53
C ARG A 126 0.64 5.60 -5.10
N ARG A 127 1.54 4.73 -4.65
CA ARG A 127 1.60 4.26 -3.26
C ARG A 127 3.03 4.19 -2.78
N ALA A 128 3.19 4.38 -1.48
CA ALA A 128 4.49 4.23 -0.83
C ALA A 128 4.37 3.24 0.32
N TRP A 129 5.29 2.27 0.38
CA TRP A 129 5.48 1.40 1.54
C TRP A 129 6.53 2.03 2.45
N TRP A 130 6.14 2.19 3.68
CA TRP A 130 6.99 2.64 4.76
C TRP A 130 7.65 1.47 5.49
N PRO A 131 8.74 1.68 6.22
CA PRO A 131 9.41 0.60 6.94
C PRO A 131 8.54 -0.15 7.94
N ASP A 132 7.55 0.54 8.53
CA ASP A 132 6.57 -0.01 9.47
C ASP A 132 5.51 -0.90 8.80
N THR A 133 5.28 -0.70 7.50
CA THR A 133 4.28 -1.47 6.74
C THR A 133 4.87 -2.57 5.88
N LEU A 134 6.20 -2.57 5.67
CA LEU A 134 6.89 -3.54 4.82
C LEU A 134 8.04 -4.21 5.59
N PRO A 135 7.81 -5.36 6.24
CA PRO A 135 8.85 -6.13 6.92
C PRO A 135 9.98 -6.55 5.97
N PRO A 136 11.20 -6.82 6.49
CA PRO A 136 12.36 -7.17 5.65
C PRO A 136 12.13 -8.34 4.71
N ALA A 137 11.39 -9.37 5.13
CA ALA A 137 11.05 -10.53 4.31
C ALA A 137 10.22 -10.11 3.09
N LEU A 138 9.14 -9.35 3.29
CA LEU A 138 8.29 -8.86 2.22
C LEU A 138 9.01 -7.85 1.30
N ARG A 139 10.04 -7.14 1.79
CA ARG A 139 10.87 -6.27 0.93
C ARG A 139 11.62 -7.07 -0.12
N ARG A 140 12.16 -8.25 0.28
CA ARG A 140 12.84 -9.14 -0.65
C ARG A 140 11.88 -9.67 -1.70
N GLU A 141 10.71 -10.14 -1.28
CA GLU A 141 9.68 -10.64 -2.19
C GLU A 141 9.20 -9.56 -3.17
N LEU A 142 8.94 -8.34 -2.68
CA LEU A 142 8.54 -7.22 -3.53
C LEU A 142 9.62 -6.85 -4.55
N ARG A 143 10.90 -6.91 -4.18
CA ARG A 143 12.02 -6.66 -5.12
C ARG A 143 12.07 -7.71 -6.22
N LEU A 144 11.94 -8.98 -5.87
CA LEU A 144 11.95 -10.09 -6.84
C LEU A 144 10.73 -10.00 -7.76
N ALA A 145 9.55 -9.77 -7.21
CA ALA A 145 8.32 -9.61 -7.99
C ALA A 145 8.40 -8.42 -8.96
N ALA A 146 8.92 -7.28 -8.52
CA ALA A 146 9.08 -6.10 -9.37
C ALA A 146 10.17 -6.27 -10.45
N ALA A 147 11.22 -7.04 -10.18
CA ALA A 147 12.21 -7.42 -11.20
C ALA A 147 11.58 -8.27 -12.29
N ALA A 148 10.83 -9.32 -11.92
CA ALA A 148 10.13 -10.18 -12.86
C ALA A 148 9.13 -9.42 -13.76
N VAL A 149 8.43 -8.42 -13.22
CA VAL A 149 7.53 -7.56 -14.01
C VAL A 149 8.30 -6.70 -15.02
N ARG A 150 9.46 -6.17 -14.65
CA ARG A 150 10.30 -5.37 -15.57
C ARG A 150 10.83 -6.21 -16.70
N ASP A 151 11.31 -7.41 -16.39
CA ASP A 151 11.88 -8.32 -17.38
C ASP A 151 10.83 -8.79 -18.39
N ALA A 152 9.60 -9.05 -17.91
CA ALA A 152 8.45 -9.37 -18.77
C ALA A 152 8.03 -8.21 -19.67
N GLY A 153 8.09 -6.96 -19.16
CA GLY A 153 7.75 -5.75 -19.92
C GLY A 153 8.84 -5.31 -20.90
N GLY A 154 10.12 -5.56 -20.59
CA GLY A 154 11.27 -5.21 -21.43
C GLY A 154 11.40 -6.09 -22.67
N GLY A 155 10.97 -7.33 -22.59
CA GLY A 155 11.02 -8.26 -23.73
C GLY A 155 10.04 -7.94 -24.88
N ALA A 156 8.97 -7.20 -24.60
CA ALA A 156 7.97 -6.83 -25.61
C ALA A 156 8.37 -5.62 -26.47
N SER A 157 9.45 -4.88 -26.11
CA SER A 157 9.88 -3.67 -26.83
C SER A 157 11.00 -3.90 -27.86
N MET A 158 11.44 -5.14 -28.08
CA MET A 158 12.51 -5.46 -29.03
C MET A 158 12.03 -6.36 -30.18
N ALA A 159 10.85 -6.09 -30.74
CA ALA A 159 10.52 -6.61 -32.06
C ALA A 159 10.68 -5.47 -33.08
N PRO A 160 11.51 -5.68 -34.16
CA PRO A 160 11.72 -4.72 -35.22
C PRO A 160 10.50 -4.50 -36.07
#